data_67c06f7f63970b586eaff689a078ffcb
#
_entry.id   67c06f7f63970b586eaff689a078ffcb
#
_cell.length_a   1.000
_cell.length_b   1.000
_cell.length_c   1.000
_cell.angle_alpha   90.00
_cell.angle_beta   90.00
_cell.angle_gamma   90.00
#
_symmetry.space_group_name_H-M   'P 1'
#
loop_
_entity.id
_entity.type
_entity.pdbx_description
1 polymer ?
#
loop_
_entity_poly.entity_id
_entity_poly.type
_entity_poly.pdbx_seq_one_letter_code
_entity_poly.pdbx_strand_id
1 'polypeptide(L)'
;AFHLDGARLFNALVETGESAHSVGETFDSISICLSKGLGCPVGSLLIGNSAFIKQSRRVRKVFGGGMRQAGMLAAAGTYALDHHIDRLKNDHKMAKYLALQLEQAKWVEKVIEPETNIVIALLKSDADQEQLLHKMRERNILAVGFGKGKIRFVTHLDVSEAQLMQAAETLVKL
;
A
#
# COMPACT_ATOMS: atom_id res chain seq x y z
N ALA A 1 13.64 7.61 -21.96
CA ALA A 1 13.87 7.13 -20.58
C ALA A 1 12.63 6.40 -20.09
N PHE A 2 12.84 5.31 -19.38
CA PHE A 2 11.78 4.47 -18.85
C PHE A 2 11.78 4.55 -17.32
N HIS A 3 10.71 5.11 -16.72
CA HIS A 3 10.58 5.32 -15.30
C HIS A 3 9.52 4.39 -14.68
N LEU A 4 9.86 3.76 -13.56
CA LEU A 4 8.91 3.00 -12.75
C LEU A 4 8.42 3.83 -11.55
N ASP A 5 7.11 4.09 -11.47
CA ASP A 5 6.49 4.44 -10.20
C ASP A 5 6.30 3.15 -9.37
N GLY A 6 7.32 2.84 -8.59
CA GLY A 6 7.38 1.65 -7.73
C GLY A 6 6.84 1.88 -6.33
N ALA A 7 5.76 2.66 -6.19
CA ALA A 7 5.20 3.03 -4.88
C ALA A 7 4.93 1.84 -3.94
N ARG A 8 4.68 0.65 -4.50
CA ARG A 8 4.55 -0.62 -3.77
C ARG A 8 5.40 -1.73 -4.41
N LEU A 9 6.56 -1.38 -4.94
CA LEU A 9 7.43 -2.33 -5.65
C LEU A 9 7.68 -3.60 -4.84
N PHE A 10 8.04 -3.50 -3.57
CA PHE A 10 8.35 -4.67 -2.75
C PHE A 10 7.14 -5.57 -2.50
N ASN A 11 5.91 -5.05 -2.50
CA ASN A 11 4.73 -5.91 -2.48
C ASN A 11 4.66 -6.77 -3.76
N ALA A 12 4.90 -6.18 -4.93
CA ALA A 12 4.93 -6.92 -6.19
C ALA A 12 6.05 -7.98 -6.19
N LEU A 13 7.28 -7.60 -5.82
CA LEU A 13 8.43 -8.52 -5.80
C LEU A 13 8.22 -9.71 -4.86
N VAL A 14 7.59 -9.49 -3.71
CA VAL A 14 7.27 -10.55 -2.74
C VAL A 14 6.22 -11.52 -3.29
N GLU A 15 5.28 -11.04 -4.10
CA GLU A 15 4.25 -11.90 -4.71
C GLU A 15 4.80 -12.63 -5.96
N THR A 16 5.53 -11.94 -6.83
CA THR A 16 6.05 -12.51 -8.08
C THR A 16 7.31 -13.35 -7.89
N GLY A 17 8.09 -13.10 -6.84
CA GLY A 17 9.40 -13.70 -6.64
C GLY A 17 10.51 -13.10 -7.52
N GLU A 18 10.24 -12.02 -8.26
CA GLU A 18 11.24 -11.34 -9.05
C GLU A 18 12.28 -10.64 -8.17
N SER A 19 13.52 -10.57 -8.67
CA SER A 19 14.59 -9.88 -7.95
C SER A 19 14.52 -8.36 -8.15
N ALA A 20 14.85 -7.61 -7.11
CA ALA A 20 14.99 -6.16 -7.21
C ALA A 20 16.07 -5.76 -8.23
N HIS A 21 17.09 -6.60 -8.45
CA HIS A 21 18.14 -6.40 -9.43
C HIS A 21 17.57 -6.42 -10.87
N SER A 22 16.77 -7.43 -11.20
CA SER A 22 16.13 -7.56 -12.53
C SER A 22 15.27 -6.34 -12.87
N VAL A 23 14.50 -5.84 -11.88
CA VAL A 23 13.72 -4.61 -12.05
C VAL A 23 14.65 -3.41 -12.24
N GLY A 24 15.75 -3.32 -11.49
CA GLY A 24 16.75 -2.25 -11.61
C GLY A 24 17.43 -2.19 -12.99
N GLU A 25 17.60 -3.33 -13.65
CA GLU A 25 18.15 -3.40 -15.02
C GLU A 25 17.15 -2.98 -16.10
N THR A 26 15.86 -3.08 -15.82
CA THR A 26 14.80 -2.78 -16.80
C THR A 26 14.52 -1.29 -16.92
N PHE A 27 14.66 -0.52 -15.83
CA PHE A 27 14.23 0.88 -15.77
C PHE A 27 15.43 1.83 -15.64
N ASP A 28 15.38 2.96 -16.36
CA ASP A 28 16.38 4.05 -16.22
C ASP A 28 16.29 4.74 -14.86
N SER A 29 15.11 4.76 -14.28
CA SER A 29 14.88 5.32 -12.93
C SER A 29 13.65 4.70 -12.26
N ILE A 30 13.67 4.64 -10.92
CA ILE A 30 12.62 4.05 -10.11
C ILE A 30 12.33 4.95 -8.92
N SER A 31 11.06 5.19 -8.60
CA SER A 31 10.63 5.75 -7.32
C SER A 31 10.06 4.68 -6.41
N ILE A 32 10.42 4.68 -5.14
CA ILE A 32 9.96 3.71 -4.13
C ILE A 32 9.42 4.47 -2.93
N CYS A 33 8.19 4.17 -2.49
CA CYS A 33 7.67 4.72 -1.24
C CYS A 33 8.13 3.89 -0.05
N LEU A 34 8.67 4.56 0.97
CA LEU A 34 9.02 3.97 2.26
C LEU A 34 7.84 3.98 3.24
N SER A 35 6.96 4.97 3.13
CA SER A 35 5.84 5.26 4.05
C SER A 35 4.53 4.51 3.74
N LYS A 36 4.62 3.35 3.11
CA LYS A 36 3.49 2.47 2.80
C LYS A 36 3.71 1.10 3.45
N GLY A 37 3.68 0.01 2.70
CA GLY A 37 3.89 -1.35 3.22
C GLY A 37 5.21 -1.55 3.98
N LEU A 38 6.24 -0.76 3.71
CA LEU A 38 7.49 -0.79 4.44
C LEU A 38 7.41 -0.13 5.84
N GLY A 39 6.36 0.63 6.13
CA GLY A 39 6.07 1.15 7.47
C GLY A 39 6.99 2.25 7.99
N CYS A 40 7.75 2.92 7.13
CA CYS A 40 8.51 4.08 7.55
C CYS A 40 7.59 5.29 7.83
N PRO A 41 7.95 6.18 8.75
CA PRO A 41 7.12 7.33 9.13
C PRO A 41 6.88 8.29 7.96
N VAL A 42 7.85 8.43 7.05
CA VAL A 42 7.77 9.29 5.88
C VAL A 42 8.84 8.90 4.85
N GLY A 43 8.63 9.26 3.61
CA GLY A 43 9.68 9.30 2.61
C GLY A 43 9.45 8.42 1.39
N SER A 44 10.22 8.78 0.36
CA SER A 44 10.38 8.01 -0.87
C SER A 44 11.83 8.08 -1.32
N LEU A 45 12.26 7.05 -2.00
CA LEU A 45 13.57 7.00 -2.65
C LEU A 45 13.39 7.19 -4.15
N LEU A 46 14.29 7.95 -4.75
CA LEU A 46 14.48 8.01 -6.19
C LEU A 46 15.80 7.35 -6.53
N ILE A 47 15.75 6.34 -7.38
CA ILE A 47 16.87 5.53 -7.83
C ILE A 47 17.14 5.80 -9.31
N GLY A 48 18.39 5.85 -9.71
CA GLY A 48 18.82 6.05 -11.10
C GLY A 48 20.32 6.25 -11.18
N ASN A 49 20.84 6.54 -12.37
CA ASN A 49 22.26 6.79 -12.53
C ASN A 49 22.73 8.07 -11.82
N SER A 50 24.04 8.20 -11.61
CA SER A 50 24.64 9.30 -10.83
C SER A 50 24.34 10.69 -11.40
N ALA A 51 24.30 10.84 -12.73
CA ALA A 51 24.02 12.12 -13.39
C ALA A 51 22.57 12.56 -13.15
N PHE A 52 21.62 11.65 -13.29
CA PHE A 52 20.20 11.86 -13.02
C PHE A 52 19.97 12.20 -11.55
N ILE A 53 20.55 11.46 -10.62
CA ILE A 53 20.39 11.73 -9.16
C ILE A 53 21.01 13.07 -8.76
N LYS A 54 22.15 13.46 -9.35
CA LYS A 54 22.77 14.78 -9.10
C LYS A 54 21.82 15.93 -9.48
N GLN A 55 21.15 15.83 -10.63
CA GLN A 55 20.15 16.82 -11.06
C GLN A 55 18.90 16.79 -10.17
N SER A 56 18.39 15.59 -9.86
CA SER A 56 17.21 15.38 -9.04
C SER A 56 17.36 15.96 -7.62
N ARG A 57 18.55 15.92 -7.02
CA ARG A 57 18.83 16.55 -5.73
C ARG A 57 18.63 18.08 -5.77
N ARG A 58 19.00 18.74 -6.86
CA ARG A 58 18.76 20.18 -7.05
C ARG A 58 17.27 20.45 -7.19
N VAL A 59 16.58 19.68 -8.03
CA VAL A 59 15.12 19.79 -8.23
C VAL A 59 14.38 19.59 -6.92
N ARG A 60 14.73 18.54 -6.16
CA ARG A 60 14.17 18.29 -4.82
C ARG A 60 14.28 19.52 -3.91
N LYS A 61 15.43 20.19 -3.90
CA LYS A 61 15.64 21.40 -3.08
C LYS A 61 14.78 22.57 -3.54
N VAL A 62 14.65 22.78 -4.86
CA VAL A 62 13.82 23.84 -5.44
C VAL A 62 12.35 23.65 -5.06
N PHE A 63 11.85 22.42 -5.05
CA PHE A 63 10.48 22.09 -4.67
C PHE A 63 10.27 21.93 -3.14
N GLY A 64 11.21 22.37 -2.31
CA GLY A 64 11.07 22.34 -0.85
C GLY A 64 11.34 21.00 -0.17
N GLY A 65 11.72 19.95 -0.91
CA GLY A 65 12.00 18.62 -0.37
C GLY A 65 13.41 18.41 0.21
N GLY A 66 14.19 19.48 0.39
CA GLY A 66 15.56 19.43 0.90
C GLY A 66 15.60 19.44 2.42
N MET A 67 15.31 18.33 3.09
CA MET A 67 15.39 18.20 4.54
C MET A 67 16.83 18.06 5.02
N ARG A 68 17.20 18.81 6.08
CA ARG A 68 18.44 18.62 6.84
C ARG A 68 18.25 17.54 7.91
N GLN A 69 19.34 16.97 8.39
CA GLN A 69 19.35 15.93 9.45
C GLN A 69 18.37 14.77 9.18
N ALA A 70 18.22 14.38 7.92
CA ALA A 70 17.34 13.28 7.49
C ALA A 70 17.87 11.88 7.87
N GLY A 71 18.98 11.80 8.61
CA GLY A 71 19.61 10.53 9.01
C GLY A 71 18.69 9.61 9.80
N MET A 72 17.84 10.16 10.70
CA MET A 72 16.84 9.36 11.43
C MET A 72 15.84 8.69 10.49
N LEU A 73 15.36 9.42 9.49
CA LEU A 73 14.43 8.87 8.48
C LEU A 73 15.13 7.85 7.57
N ALA A 74 16.41 8.11 7.22
CA ALA A 74 17.19 7.17 6.45
C ALA A 74 17.46 5.87 7.24
N ALA A 75 17.74 5.96 8.54
CA ALA A 75 17.89 4.80 9.42
C ALA A 75 16.61 3.96 9.49
N ALA A 76 15.43 4.60 9.60
CA ALA A 76 14.14 3.92 9.52
C ALA A 76 13.96 3.20 8.16
N GLY A 77 14.39 3.85 7.07
CA GLY A 77 14.37 3.24 5.73
C GLY A 77 15.28 2.02 5.63
N THR A 78 16.51 2.09 6.15
CA THR A 78 17.44 0.95 6.20
C THR A 78 16.84 -0.20 7.00
N TYR A 79 16.35 0.09 8.20
CA TYR A 79 15.69 -0.93 9.04
C TYR A 79 14.52 -1.61 8.31
N ALA A 80 13.68 -0.82 7.65
CA ALA A 80 12.53 -1.35 6.92
C ALA A 80 12.93 -2.24 5.74
N LEU A 81 13.98 -1.89 5.01
CA LEU A 81 14.51 -2.72 3.92
C LEU A 81 15.09 -4.04 4.43
N ASP A 82 15.72 -4.03 5.61
CA ASP A 82 16.32 -5.23 6.21
C ASP A 82 15.27 -6.15 6.87
N HIS A 83 14.16 -5.58 7.39
CA HIS A 83 13.26 -6.34 8.27
C HIS A 83 11.79 -6.37 7.82
N HIS A 84 11.34 -5.48 6.92
CA HIS A 84 9.92 -5.36 6.60
C HIS A 84 9.53 -5.93 5.24
N ILE A 85 10.48 -6.33 4.38
CA ILE A 85 10.14 -6.87 3.05
C ILE A 85 9.47 -8.24 3.18
N ASP A 86 10.07 -9.18 3.86
CA ASP A 86 9.54 -10.55 3.97
C ASP A 86 8.18 -10.61 4.67
N ARG A 87 7.92 -9.70 5.63
CA ARG A 87 6.64 -9.64 6.34
C ARG A 87 5.47 -9.17 5.47
N LEU A 88 5.71 -8.57 4.30
CA LEU A 88 4.66 -8.18 3.36
C LEU A 88 3.79 -9.38 2.94
N LYS A 89 4.32 -10.60 3.00
CA LYS A 89 3.54 -11.84 2.83
C LYS A 89 2.36 -11.94 3.79
N ASN A 90 2.52 -11.42 5.02
CA ASN A 90 1.44 -11.41 6.00
C ASN A 90 0.35 -10.42 5.60
N ASP A 91 0.72 -9.25 5.07
CA ASP A 91 -0.24 -8.26 4.58
C ASP A 91 -1.05 -8.84 3.41
N HIS A 92 -0.38 -9.59 2.49
CA HIS A 92 -1.05 -10.26 1.37
C HIS A 92 -2.02 -11.35 1.86
N LYS A 93 -1.59 -12.17 2.82
CA LYS A 93 -2.45 -13.20 3.44
C LYS A 93 -3.69 -12.56 4.08
N MET A 94 -3.51 -11.46 4.82
CA MET A 94 -4.59 -10.72 5.44
C MET A 94 -5.54 -10.10 4.42
N ALA A 95 -5.02 -9.59 3.30
CA ALA A 95 -5.83 -9.07 2.21
C ALA A 95 -6.70 -10.16 1.56
N LYS A 96 -6.12 -11.32 1.26
CA LYS A 96 -6.85 -12.49 0.73
C LYS A 96 -7.94 -12.95 1.69
N TYR A 97 -7.65 -13.02 2.99
CA TYR A 97 -8.65 -13.35 4.01
C TYR A 97 -9.81 -12.33 4.02
N LEU A 98 -9.48 -11.02 4.06
CA LEU A 98 -10.50 -9.97 4.06
C LEU A 98 -11.38 -10.04 2.81
N ALA A 99 -10.80 -10.28 1.65
CA ALA A 99 -11.52 -10.43 0.39
C ALA A 99 -12.58 -11.54 0.47
N LEU A 100 -12.19 -12.73 0.95
CA LEU A 100 -13.10 -13.87 1.14
C LEU A 100 -14.25 -13.57 2.10
N GLN A 101 -13.99 -12.80 3.16
CA GLN A 101 -15.06 -12.40 4.10
C GLN A 101 -16.01 -11.38 3.46
N LEU A 102 -15.46 -10.39 2.73
CA LEU A 102 -16.26 -9.34 2.08
C LEU A 102 -17.20 -9.89 1.01
N GLU A 103 -16.88 -10.99 0.36
CA GLU A 103 -17.79 -11.65 -0.59
C GLU A 103 -19.10 -12.13 0.05
N GLN A 104 -19.12 -12.31 1.37
CA GLN A 104 -20.31 -12.70 2.13
C GLN A 104 -21.17 -11.49 2.55
N ALA A 105 -20.66 -10.27 2.41
CA ALA A 105 -21.36 -9.06 2.82
C ALA A 105 -22.52 -8.71 1.86
N LYS A 106 -23.69 -8.37 2.42
CA LYS A 106 -24.90 -8.10 1.63
C LYS A 106 -24.77 -6.90 0.69
N TRP A 107 -23.93 -5.94 1.04
CA TRP A 107 -23.67 -4.71 0.29
C TRP A 107 -22.62 -4.86 -0.82
N VAL A 108 -21.88 -5.98 -0.85
CA VAL A 108 -20.86 -6.27 -1.87
C VAL A 108 -21.49 -7.03 -3.03
N GLU A 109 -21.21 -6.59 -4.25
CA GLU A 109 -21.53 -7.30 -5.49
C GLU A 109 -20.41 -8.27 -5.85
N LYS A 110 -19.16 -7.80 -5.78
CA LYS A 110 -17.96 -8.59 -6.12
C LYS A 110 -16.75 -8.00 -5.42
N VAL A 111 -15.79 -8.82 -5.04
CA VAL A 111 -14.46 -8.40 -4.64
C VAL A 111 -13.49 -8.65 -5.79
N ILE A 112 -12.63 -7.66 -6.10
CA ILE A 112 -11.51 -7.88 -7.01
C ILE A 112 -10.46 -8.69 -6.22
N GLU A 113 -10.08 -9.85 -6.75
CA GLU A 113 -9.10 -10.72 -6.10
C GLU A 113 -7.79 -9.94 -5.82
N PRO A 114 -7.35 -9.86 -4.55
CA PRO A 114 -6.15 -9.11 -4.22
C PRO A 114 -4.89 -9.90 -4.57
N GLU A 115 -4.06 -9.34 -5.43
CA GLU A 115 -2.72 -9.88 -5.71
C GLU A 115 -1.73 -9.53 -4.58
N THR A 116 -1.93 -8.40 -3.92
CA THR A 116 -1.07 -7.91 -2.84
C THR A 116 -1.89 -7.48 -1.61
N ASN A 117 -1.59 -6.33 -1.04
CA ASN A 117 -2.21 -5.82 0.18
C ASN A 117 -3.39 -4.87 -0.05
N ILE A 118 -3.94 -4.79 -1.25
CA ILE A 118 -5.08 -3.93 -1.60
C ILE A 118 -6.29 -4.78 -1.92
N VAL A 119 -7.40 -4.53 -1.20
CA VAL A 119 -8.69 -5.18 -1.44
C VAL A 119 -9.66 -4.14 -1.97
N ILE A 120 -10.32 -4.43 -3.08
CA ILE A 120 -11.32 -3.55 -3.69
C ILE A 120 -12.65 -4.29 -3.74
N ALA A 121 -13.64 -3.78 -2.99
CA ALA A 121 -15.01 -4.25 -3.03
C ALA A 121 -15.84 -3.40 -3.99
N LEU A 122 -16.50 -4.03 -4.93
CA LEU A 122 -17.52 -3.46 -5.80
C LEU A 122 -18.85 -3.49 -5.05
N LEU A 123 -19.55 -2.37 -5.00
CA LEU A 123 -20.81 -2.24 -4.30
C LEU A 123 -21.97 -2.66 -5.20
N LYS A 124 -23.01 -3.23 -4.62
CA LYS A 124 -24.30 -3.40 -5.30
C LYS A 124 -24.89 -2.05 -5.69
N SER A 125 -25.71 -2.04 -6.73
CA SER A 125 -26.27 -0.82 -7.31
C SER A 125 -27.16 -0.01 -6.36
N ASP A 126 -27.74 -0.65 -5.35
CA ASP A 126 -28.58 -0.08 -4.30
C ASP A 126 -27.80 0.33 -3.05
N ALA A 127 -26.51 0.04 -2.98
CA ALA A 127 -25.66 0.36 -1.83
C ALA A 127 -25.15 1.80 -1.89
N ASP A 128 -25.37 2.56 -0.82
CA ASP A 128 -24.85 3.92 -0.66
C ASP A 128 -23.42 3.88 -0.12
N GLN A 129 -22.46 4.26 -0.98
CA GLN A 129 -21.02 4.26 -0.66
C GLN A 129 -20.68 5.19 0.51
N GLU A 130 -21.25 6.39 0.57
CA GLU A 130 -20.93 7.34 1.63
C GLU A 130 -21.51 6.89 2.98
N GLN A 131 -22.74 6.38 2.96
CA GLN A 131 -23.36 5.82 4.17
C GLN A 131 -22.58 4.60 4.69
N LEU A 132 -22.09 3.72 3.81
CA LEU A 132 -21.24 2.58 4.20
C LEU A 132 -19.93 3.03 4.83
N LEU A 133 -19.23 3.98 4.21
CA LEU A 133 -17.99 4.55 4.77
C LEU A 133 -18.23 5.21 6.13
N HIS A 134 -19.36 5.88 6.31
CA HIS A 134 -19.76 6.47 7.59
C HIS A 134 -19.98 5.37 8.66
N LYS A 135 -20.77 4.34 8.34
CA LYS A 135 -21.03 3.21 9.24
C LYS A 135 -19.77 2.46 9.63
N MET A 136 -18.79 2.30 8.70
CA MET A 136 -17.49 1.72 8.97
C MET A 136 -16.71 2.57 9.96
N ARG A 137 -16.68 3.89 9.76
CA ARG A 137 -15.97 4.83 10.63
C ARG A 137 -16.54 4.83 12.07
N GLU A 138 -17.86 4.77 12.23
CA GLU A 138 -18.52 4.63 13.54
C GLU A 138 -18.09 3.35 14.28
N ARG A 139 -17.62 2.34 13.58
CA ARG A 139 -17.10 1.07 14.12
C ARG A 139 -15.57 1.00 14.15
N ASN A 140 -14.90 2.16 14.04
CA ASN A 140 -13.44 2.29 14.00
C ASN A 140 -12.77 1.53 12.85
N ILE A 141 -13.48 1.32 11.73
CA ILE A 141 -12.94 0.73 10.52
C ILE A 141 -12.73 1.86 9.51
N LEU A 142 -11.47 2.08 9.13
CA LEU A 142 -11.10 3.10 8.15
C LEU A 142 -10.95 2.48 6.77
N ALA A 143 -11.73 2.96 5.82
CA ALA A 143 -11.65 2.60 4.41
C ALA A 143 -11.83 3.87 3.57
N VAL A 144 -11.54 3.79 2.29
CA VAL A 144 -11.66 4.92 1.38
C VAL A 144 -12.47 4.55 0.14
N GLY A 145 -13.27 5.48 -0.35
CA GLY A 145 -13.88 5.37 -1.67
C GLY A 145 -12.81 5.31 -2.76
N PHE A 146 -13.02 4.45 -3.75
CA PHE A 146 -12.09 4.26 -4.87
C PHE A 146 -12.83 4.42 -6.22
N GLY A 147 -13.31 5.62 -6.48
CA GLY A 147 -14.25 5.91 -7.55
C GLY A 147 -15.70 5.55 -7.16
N LYS A 148 -16.61 5.69 -8.09
CA LYS A 148 -18.04 5.43 -7.87
C LYS A 148 -18.30 3.93 -7.68
N GLY A 149 -19.00 3.58 -6.62
CA GLY A 149 -19.41 2.20 -6.32
C GLY A 149 -18.27 1.26 -5.92
N LYS A 150 -17.14 1.80 -5.42
CA LYS A 150 -16.00 0.99 -5.00
C LYS A 150 -15.44 1.45 -3.66
N ILE A 151 -15.17 0.52 -2.76
CA ILE A 151 -14.47 0.78 -1.50
C ILE A 151 -13.15 0.02 -1.52
N ARG A 152 -12.07 0.70 -1.14
CA ARG A 152 -10.72 0.16 -1.04
C ARG A 152 -10.30 0.00 0.41
N PHE A 153 -9.81 -1.18 0.75
CA PHE A 153 -9.13 -1.48 1.99
C PHE A 153 -7.65 -1.76 1.71
N VAL A 154 -6.81 -1.50 2.69
CA VAL A 154 -5.36 -1.76 2.61
C VAL A 154 -4.92 -2.41 3.90
N THR A 155 -4.33 -3.59 3.81
CA THR A 155 -3.70 -4.26 4.94
C THR A 155 -2.26 -3.79 5.11
N HIS A 156 -1.81 -3.62 6.34
CA HIS A 156 -0.47 -3.16 6.67
C HIS A 156 -0.08 -3.53 8.11
N LEU A 157 1.19 -3.29 8.46
CA LEU A 157 1.79 -3.73 9.72
C LEU A 157 1.13 -3.18 11.01
N ASP A 158 0.41 -2.04 10.93
CA ASP A 158 -0.25 -1.45 12.11
C ASP A 158 -1.59 -2.13 12.45
N VAL A 159 -2.02 -3.10 11.65
CA VAL A 159 -3.24 -3.89 11.89
C VAL A 159 -2.86 -5.32 12.18
N SER A 160 -3.15 -5.80 13.38
CA SER A 160 -2.94 -7.20 13.75
C SER A 160 -3.96 -8.13 13.08
N GLU A 161 -3.62 -9.41 12.99
CA GLU A 161 -4.52 -10.44 12.45
C GLU A 161 -5.85 -10.47 13.23
N ALA A 162 -5.82 -10.36 14.55
CA ALA A 162 -7.02 -10.34 15.40
C ALA A 162 -7.91 -9.11 15.11
N GLN A 163 -7.32 -7.94 14.95
CA GLN A 163 -8.07 -6.73 14.58
C GLN A 163 -8.70 -6.86 13.19
N LEU A 164 -7.98 -7.44 12.23
CA LEU A 164 -8.52 -7.66 10.89
C LEU A 164 -9.70 -8.64 10.91
N MET A 165 -9.59 -9.74 11.66
CA MET A 165 -10.68 -10.71 11.79
C MET A 165 -11.94 -10.06 12.40
N GLN A 166 -11.79 -9.28 13.45
CA GLN A 166 -12.89 -8.52 14.06
C GLN A 166 -13.50 -7.51 13.08
N ALA A 167 -12.67 -6.81 12.33
CA ALA A 167 -13.13 -5.88 11.31
C ALA A 167 -13.90 -6.59 10.19
N ALA A 168 -13.41 -7.73 9.71
CA ALA A 168 -14.07 -8.54 8.69
C ALA A 168 -15.46 -9.02 9.14
N GLU A 169 -15.58 -9.56 10.38
CA GLU A 169 -16.88 -9.94 10.92
C GLU A 169 -17.86 -8.77 11.02
N THR A 170 -17.35 -7.59 11.35
CA THR A 170 -18.16 -6.37 11.44
C THR A 170 -18.62 -5.92 10.06
N LEU A 171 -17.74 -5.96 9.07
CA LEU A 171 -18.03 -5.55 7.70
C LEU A 171 -19.08 -6.45 7.01
N VAL A 172 -19.05 -7.74 7.30
CA VAL A 172 -20.05 -8.70 6.76
C VAL A 172 -21.45 -8.37 7.28
N LYS A 173 -21.57 -7.81 8.50
CA LYS A 173 -22.85 -7.51 9.16
C LYS A 173 -23.42 -6.11 8.86
N LEU A 174 -22.71 -5.28 8.10
CA LEU A 174 -23.17 -3.95 7.68
C LEU A 174 -24.30 -4.04 6.67
#